data_ef8753a3d34561ea622ca79e45d6ea8d
#
_entry.id   ef8753a3d34561ea622ca79e45d6ea8d
#
_cell.length_a   1.000
_cell.length_b   1.000
_cell.length_c   1.000
_cell.angle_alpha   90.00
_cell.angle_beta   90.00
_cell.angle_gamma   90.00
#
_symmetry.space_group_name_H-M   'P 1'
#
loop_
_entity.id
_entity.type
_entity.pdbx_description
1 polymer ?
#
loop_
_entity_poly.entity_id
_entity_poly.type
_entity_poly.pdbx_seq_one_letter_code
_entity_poly.pdbx_strand_id
1 'polypeptide(L)'
;MAPTENDIKSAANWSLLLGVLILILGFVALAVPPLLTALAANYTLAWVALLIGVLQLIHAYQTRKKSHAGWQVATGLLNLVVGALLLIYPVQGVAALALMLAALVFTVGVAELFLAFQRRPASGWGWVLASGILSALVGVLIAIGWPGDSFLLIAVYVGISMISGGIWRIVMSFAIRNAAAAQTAKTG
;
A
#
# COMPACT_ATOMS: atom_id res chain seq x y z
N MET A 1 -17.55 -14.91 -22.47
CA MET A 1 -17.96 -13.67 -23.17
C MET A 1 -16.77 -12.72 -23.15
N ALA A 2 -16.29 -12.27 -24.29
CA ALA A 2 -15.27 -11.23 -24.35
C ALA A 2 -15.90 -9.88 -23.92
N PRO A 3 -15.21 -9.04 -23.15
CA PRO A 3 -15.74 -7.74 -22.75
C PRO A 3 -15.99 -6.87 -23.99
N THR A 4 -17.13 -6.17 -24.01
CA THR A 4 -17.46 -5.26 -25.10
C THR A 4 -16.60 -4.00 -25.03
N GLU A 5 -16.44 -3.30 -26.17
CA GLU A 5 -15.68 -2.03 -26.22
C GLU A 5 -16.21 -1.00 -25.22
N ASN A 6 -17.53 -0.98 -25.02
CA ASN A 6 -18.19 -0.09 -24.06
C ASN A 6 -17.82 -0.45 -22.60
N ASP A 7 -17.68 -1.75 -22.30
CA ASP A 7 -17.25 -2.20 -20.97
C ASP A 7 -15.82 -1.76 -20.68
N ILE A 8 -14.93 -1.85 -21.66
CA ILE A 8 -13.51 -1.43 -21.52
C ILE A 8 -13.41 0.08 -21.33
N LYS A 9 -14.16 0.87 -22.12
CA LYS A 9 -14.19 2.33 -21.99
C LYS A 9 -14.78 2.77 -20.64
N SER A 10 -15.84 2.11 -20.18
CA SER A 10 -16.46 2.36 -18.89
C SER A 10 -15.49 2.07 -17.74
N ALA A 11 -14.81 0.92 -17.76
CA ALA A 11 -13.81 0.55 -16.77
C ALA A 11 -12.62 1.54 -16.74
N ALA A 12 -12.15 1.99 -17.91
CA ALA A 12 -11.09 2.97 -18.01
C ALA A 12 -11.51 4.34 -17.46
N ASN A 13 -12.74 4.80 -17.75
CA ASN A 13 -13.26 6.06 -17.20
C ASN A 13 -13.39 6.00 -15.68
N TRP A 14 -13.89 4.88 -15.14
CA TRP A 14 -14.02 4.66 -13.70
C TRP A 14 -12.65 4.64 -13.01
N SER A 15 -11.66 3.99 -13.63
CA SER A 15 -10.28 3.98 -13.14
C SER A 15 -9.65 5.37 -13.16
N LEU A 16 -9.94 6.19 -14.17
CA LEU A 16 -9.46 7.58 -14.27
C LEU A 16 -10.07 8.45 -13.18
N LEU A 17 -11.38 8.39 -12.97
CA LEU A 17 -12.07 9.13 -11.91
C LEU A 17 -11.51 8.77 -10.52
N LEU A 18 -11.35 7.47 -10.25
CA LEU A 18 -10.75 7.01 -9.01
C LEU A 18 -9.29 7.47 -8.88
N GLY A 19 -8.51 7.45 -9.95
CA GLY A 19 -7.13 7.92 -9.96
C GLY A 19 -7.02 9.41 -9.61
N VAL A 20 -7.86 10.25 -10.21
CA VAL A 20 -7.91 11.69 -9.90
C VAL A 20 -8.37 11.93 -8.46
N LEU A 21 -9.40 11.23 -7.99
CA LEU A 21 -9.87 11.34 -6.62
C LEU A 21 -8.77 10.99 -5.61
N ILE A 22 -8.08 9.86 -5.81
CA ILE A 22 -6.98 9.41 -4.94
C ILE A 22 -5.83 10.41 -4.96
N LEU A 23 -5.51 10.98 -6.14
CA LEU A 23 -4.47 11.99 -6.27
C LEU A 23 -4.81 13.26 -5.47
N ILE A 24 -6.04 13.75 -5.58
CA ILE A 24 -6.52 14.90 -4.79
C ILE A 24 -6.45 14.59 -3.30
N LEU A 25 -6.94 13.41 -2.88
CA LEU A 25 -6.88 12.99 -1.48
C LEU A 25 -5.43 12.89 -0.97
N GLY A 26 -4.48 12.50 -1.80
CA GLY A 26 -3.06 12.48 -1.46
C GLY A 26 -2.50 13.87 -1.18
N PHE A 27 -2.85 14.87 -1.98
CA PHE A 27 -2.48 16.27 -1.71
C PHE A 27 -3.16 16.81 -0.43
N VAL A 28 -4.44 16.50 -0.23
CA VAL A 28 -5.15 16.86 0.99
C VAL A 28 -4.50 16.22 2.21
N ALA A 29 -4.09 14.96 2.12
CA ALA A 29 -3.40 14.25 3.21
C ALA A 29 -2.07 14.92 3.62
N LEU A 30 -1.35 15.54 2.67
CA LEU A 30 -0.13 16.30 2.96
C LEU A 30 -0.42 17.72 3.49
N ALA A 31 -1.55 18.32 3.10
CA ALA A 31 -1.93 19.68 3.51
C ALA A 31 -2.56 19.72 4.91
N VAL A 32 -3.18 18.64 5.34
CA VAL A 32 -3.82 18.51 6.67
C VAL A 32 -2.76 18.25 7.74
N PRO A 33 -2.99 18.69 9.02
CA PRO A 33 -2.07 18.39 10.11
C PRO A 33 -1.71 16.90 10.19
N PRO A 34 -0.41 16.55 10.31
CA PRO A 34 0.07 15.17 10.28
C PRO A 34 -0.63 14.23 11.26
N LEU A 35 -1.00 14.76 12.43
CA LEU A 35 -1.77 14.04 13.44
C LEU A 35 -3.08 13.47 12.89
N LEU A 36 -3.84 14.27 12.15
CA LEU A 36 -5.15 13.84 11.63
C LEU A 36 -4.99 12.78 10.54
N THR A 37 -4.03 12.98 9.63
CA THR A 37 -3.74 12.01 8.56
C THR A 37 -3.26 10.67 9.12
N ALA A 38 -2.35 10.71 10.10
CA ALA A 38 -1.83 9.50 10.72
C ALA A 38 -2.90 8.75 11.54
N LEU A 39 -3.75 9.48 12.29
CA LEU A 39 -4.88 8.87 13.00
C LEU A 39 -5.91 8.28 12.03
N ALA A 40 -6.23 8.97 10.93
CA ALA A 40 -7.14 8.44 9.91
C ALA A 40 -6.59 7.14 9.30
N ALA A 41 -5.29 7.08 8.99
CA ALA A 41 -4.63 5.87 8.52
C ALA A 41 -4.70 4.75 9.56
N ASN A 42 -4.41 5.05 10.84
CA ASN A 42 -4.48 4.08 11.93
C ASN A 42 -5.90 3.51 12.09
N TYR A 43 -6.93 4.36 12.13
CA TYR A 43 -8.31 3.91 12.25
C TYR A 43 -8.76 3.09 11.03
N THR A 44 -8.34 3.49 9.83
CA THR A 44 -8.63 2.71 8.61
C THR A 44 -8.04 1.30 8.72
N LEU A 45 -6.77 1.18 9.12
CA LEU A 45 -6.11 -0.11 9.29
C LEU A 45 -6.75 -0.93 10.42
N ALA A 46 -7.16 -0.29 11.53
CA ALA A 46 -7.84 -0.95 12.63
C ALA A 46 -9.15 -1.61 12.17
N TRP A 47 -10.00 -0.87 11.45
CA TRP A 47 -11.25 -1.40 10.91
C TRP A 47 -11.03 -2.50 9.88
N VAL A 48 -10.05 -2.33 8.99
CA VAL A 48 -9.69 -3.36 8.00
C VAL A 48 -9.20 -4.64 8.72
N ALA A 49 -8.35 -4.52 9.73
CA ALA A 49 -7.88 -5.67 10.51
C ALA A 49 -9.03 -6.39 11.22
N LEU A 50 -9.98 -5.66 11.84
CA LEU A 50 -11.15 -6.24 12.46
C LEU A 50 -12.03 -6.98 11.43
N LEU A 51 -12.30 -6.37 10.28
CA LEU A 51 -13.09 -7.00 9.22
C LEU A 51 -12.43 -8.27 8.70
N ILE A 52 -11.12 -8.22 8.42
CA ILE A 52 -10.35 -9.39 7.99
C ILE A 52 -10.38 -10.47 9.07
N GLY A 53 -10.19 -10.12 10.34
CA GLY A 53 -10.24 -11.06 11.46
C GLY A 53 -11.59 -11.78 11.57
N VAL A 54 -12.70 -11.04 11.47
CA VAL A 54 -14.05 -11.61 11.47
C VAL A 54 -14.25 -12.54 10.27
N LEU A 55 -13.90 -12.10 9.05
CA LEU A 55 -14.04 -12.91 7.84
C LEU A 55 -13.19 -14.18 7.90
N GLN A 56 -11.97 -14.11 8.44
CA GLN A 56 -11.11 -15.28 8.64
C GLN A 56 -11.72 -16.27 9.62
N LEU A 57 -12.33 -15.82 10.72
CA LEU A 57 -12.99 -16.70 11.68
C LEU A 57 -14.24 -17.36 11.09
N ILE A 58 -15.05 -16.61 10.33
CA ILE A 58 -16.19 -17.17 9.61
C ILE A 58 -15.73 -18.25 8.62
N HIS A 59 -14.67 -17.96 7.84
CA HIS A 59 -14.12 -18.91 6.88
C HIS A 59 -13.52 -20.14 7.58
N ALA A 60 -12.81 -19.96 8.68
CA ALA A 60 -12.28 -21.06 9.48
C ALA A 60 -13.39 -21.98 10.02
N TYR A 61 -14.51 -21.41 10.46
CA TYR A 61 -15.68 -22.17 10.88
C TYR A 61 -16.29 -23.00 9.76
N GLN A 62 -16.37 -22.43 8.55
CA GLN A 62 -16.90 -23.14 7.36
C GLN A 62 -15.95 -24.26 6.89
N THR A 63 -14.62 -24.06 7.04
CA THR A 63 -13.59 -24.99 6.57
C THR A 63 -13.00 -25.88 7.68
N ARG A 64 -13.65 -25.96 8.84
CA ARG A 64 -13.14 -26.67 10.06
C ARG A 64 -12.75 -28.15 9.86
N LYS A 65 -13.21 -28.78 8.78
CA LYS A 65 -12.85 -30.17 8.42
C LYS A 65 -11.52 -30.26 7.63
N LYS A 66 -10.90 -29.15 7.23
CA LYS A 66 -9.65 -29.12 6.48
C LYS A 66 -8.45 -28.89 7.41
N SER A 67 -7.30 -29.47 7.07
CA SER A 67 -6.05 -29.41 7.86
C SER A 67 -5.56 -28.00 8.22
N HIS A 68 -6.00 -26.95 7.55
CA HIS A 68 -5.54 -25.58 7.72
C HIS A 68 -6.47 -24.68 8.57
N ALA A 69 -7.55 -25.21 9.12
CA ALA A 69 -8.52 -24.43 9.89
C ALA A 69 -7.89 -23.80 11.15
N GLY A 70 -6.99 -24.49 11.83
CA GLY A 70 -6.29 -23.98 13.01
C GLY A 70 -5.44 -22.73 12.72
N TRP A 71 -4.74 -22.70 11.60
CA TRP A 71 -3.96 -21.54 11.18
C TRP A 71 -4.85 -20.32 10.86
N GLN A 72 -5.99 -20.55 10.22
CA GLN A 72 -6.97 -19.50 9.93
C GLN A 72 -7.60 -18.91 11.20
N VAL A 73 -7.87 -19.75 12.21
CA VAL A 73 -8.35 -19.28 13.52
C VAL A 73 -7.28 -18.43 14.21
N ALA A 74 -6.03 -18.89 14.23
CA ALA A 74 -4.93 -18.17 14.85
C ALA A 74 -4.71 -16.78 14.22
N THR A 75 -4.67 -16.73 12.89
CA THR A 75 -4.51 -15.46 12.14
C THR A 75 -5.74 -14.55 12.27
N GLY A 76 -6.95 -15.11 12.30
CA GLY A 76 -8.19 -14.37 12.53
C GLY A 76 -8.23 -13.71 13.91
N LEU A 77 -7.89 -14.47 14.96
CA LEU A 77 -7.79 -13.93 16.33
C LEU A 77 -6.69 -12.87 16.43
N LEU A 78 -5.54 -13.10 15.83
CA LEU A 78 -4.45 -12.10 15.80
C LEU A 78 -4.92 -10.79 15.16
N ASN A 79 -5.60 -10.85 14.02
CA ASN A 79 -6.13 -9.65 13.35
C ASN A 79 -7.18 -8.93 14.21
N LEU A 80 -8.04 -9.66 14.94
CA LEU A 80 -9.00 -9.05 15.87
C LEU A 80 -8.29 -8.34 17.03
N VAL A 81 -7.28 -8.97 17.63
CA VAL A 81 -6.50 -8.37 18.72
C VAL A 81 -5.76 -7.13 18.23
N VAL A 82 -5.08 -7.21 17.09
CA VAL A 82 -4.36 -6.06 16.49
C VAL A 82 -5.32 -4.92 16.18
N GLY A 83 -6.45 -5.21 15.52
CA GLY A 83 -7.47 -4.21 15.21
C GLY A 83 -8.05 -3.53 16.45
N ALA A 84 -8.33 -4.30 17.50
CA ALA A 84 -8.82 -3.77 18.78
C ALA A 84 -7.77 -2.89 19.47
N LEU A 85 -6.49 -3.30 19.48
CA LEU A 85 -5.40 -2.51 20.05
C LEU A 85 -5.20 -1.18 19.32
N LEU A 86 -5.28 -1.17 17.99
CA LEU A 86 -5.20 0.04 17.18
C LEU A 86 -6.37 1.00 17.43
N LEU A 87 -7.56 0.50 17.78
CA LEU A 87 -8.70 1.34 18.17
C LEU A 87 -8.56 1.91 19.58
N ILE A 88 -8.10 1.11 20.53
CA ILE A 88 -8.01 1.48 21.94
C ILE A 88 -6.81 2.41 22.19
N TYR A 89 -5.70 2.18 21.50
CA TYR A 89 -4.44 2.90 21.66
C TYR A 89 -3.98 3.55 20.35
N PRO A 90 -4.70 4.55 19.79
CA PRO A 90 -4.41 5.06 18.45
C PRO A 90 -3.06 5.74 18.32
N VAL A 91 -2.59 6.44 19.36
CA VAL A 91 -1.27 7.12 19.35
C VAL A 91 -0.13 6.08 19.31
N GLN A 92 -0.23 5.06 20.16
CA GLN A 92 0.74 3.95 20.16
C GLN A 92 0.66 3.13 18.88
N GLY A 93 -0.56 3.00 18.32
CA GLY A 93 -0.79 2.38 17.01
C GLY A 93 -0.04 3.10 15.90
N VAL A 94 -0.12 4.42 15.82
CA VAL A 94 0.65 5.21 14.84
C VAL A 94 2.15 5.03 15.04
N ALA A 95 2.63 5.06 16.28
CA ALA A 95 4.05 4.83 16.56
C ALA A 95 4.52 3.42 16.15
N ALA A 96 3.72 2.39 16.42
CA ALA A 96 3.99 1.02 15.97
C ALA A 96 4.01 0.91 14.44
N LEU A 97 3.06 1.53 13.75
CA LEU A 97 3.02 1.56 12.28
C LEU A 97 4.25 2.26 11.70
N ALA A 98 4.71 3.37 12.30
CA ALA A 98 5.92 4.05 11.87
C ALA A 98 7.16 3.15 12.00
N LEU A 99 7.28 2.40 13.09
CA LEU A 99 8.40 1.46 13.28
C LEU A 99 8.33 0.28 12.27
N MET A 100 7.15 -0.24 12.01
CA MET A 100 6.95 -1.25 10.97
C MET A 100 7.32 -0.72 9.59
N LEU A 101 6.96 0.52 9.28
CA LEU A 101 7.33 1.19 8.03
C LEU A 101 8.85 1.35 7.94
N ALA A 102 9.51 1.78 9.01
CA ALA A 102 10.97 1.89 9.08
C ALA A 102 11.65 0.56 8.75
N ALA A 103 11.21 -0.53 9.39
CA ALA A 103 11.74 -1.88 9.17
C ALA A 103 11.52 -2.35 7.73
N LEU A 104 10.33 -2.08 7.16
CA LEU A 104 10.00 -2.45 5.80
C LEU A 104 10.87 -1.69 4.79
N VAL A 105 10.97 -0.36 4.91
CA VAL A 105 11.78 0.48 4.01
C VAL A 105 13.25 0.11 4.11
N PHE A 106 13.76 -0.14 5.31
CA PHE A 106 15.12 -0.63 5.52
C PHE A 106 15.37 -1.98 4.83
N THR A 107 14.46 -2.94 5.03
CA THR A 107 14.57 -4.27 4.42
C THR A 107 14.54 -4.20 2.89
N VAL A 108 13.66 -3.38 2.32
CA VAL A 108 13.61 -3.13 0.87
C VAL A 108 14.93 -2.52 0.39
N GLY A 109 15.47 -1.53 1.10
CA GLY A 109 16.75 -0.93 0.77
C GLY A 109 17.89 -1.94 0.76
N VAL A 110 17.97 -2.80 1.78
CA VAL A 110 18.96 -3.90 1.83
C VAL A 110 18.77 -4.88 0.67
N ALA A 111 17.54 -5.28 0.35
CA ALA A 111 17.26 -6.15 -0.78
C ALA A 111 17.68 -5.53 -2.12
N GLU A 112 17.43 -4.22 -2.33
CA GLU A 112 17.87 -3.48 -3.52
C GLU A 112 19.40 -3.44 -3.63
N LEU A 113 20.12 -3.29 -2.51
CA LEU A 113 21.59 -3.38 -2.50
C LEU A 113 22.07 -4.74 -3.00
N PHE A 114 21.48 -5.84 -2.49
CA PHE A 114 21.82 -7.19 -2.97
C PHE A 114 21.53 -7.35 -4.47
N LEU A 115 20.38 -6.88 -4.93
CA LEU A 115 20.00 -6.92 -6.34
C LEU A 115 20.96 -6.10 -7.22
N ALA A 116 21.40 -4.92 -6.75
CA ALA A 116 22.34 -4.08 -7.47
C ALA A 116 23.69 -4.80 -7.69
N PHE A 117 24.22 -5.47 -6.66
CA PHE A 117 25.45 -6.25 -6.77
C PHE A 117 25.32 -7.45 -7.69
N GLN A 118 24.19 -8.15 -7.67
CA GLN A 118 23.93 -9.29 -8.56
C GLN A 118 23.81 -8.87 -10.04
N ARG A 119 23.36 -7.65 -10.32
CA ARG A 119 23.18 -7.13 -11.68
C ARG A 119 24.44 -6.56 -12.32
N ARG A 120 25.56 -6.51 -11.64
CA ARG A 120 26.83 -6.06 -12.22
C ARG A 120 27.29 -7.01 -13.34
N PRO A 121 27.73 -6.53 -14.50
CA PRO A 121 27.94 -5.15 -14.97
C PRO A 121 26.76 -4.60 -15.83
N ALA A 122 25.52 -5.09 -15.71
CA ALA A 122 24.40 -4.72 -16.55
C ALA A 122 24.09 -3.21 -16.47
N SER A 123 23.57 -2.63 -17.56
CA SER A 123 23.16 -1.22 -17.59
C SER A 123 22.10 -0.93 -16.52
N GLY A 124 22.27 0.18 -15.79
CA GLY A 124 21.32 0.63 -14.77
C GLY A 124 21.53 0.09 -13.34
N TRP A 125 22.53 -0.78 -13.09
CA TRP A 125 22.80 -1.30 -11.73
C TRP A 125 23.09 -0.17 -10.72
N GLY A 126 23.73 0.93 -11.16
CA GLY A 126 24.03 2.08 -10.32
C GLY A 126 22.77 2.81 -9.81
N TRP A 127 21.71 2.84 -10.61
CA TRP A 127 20.39 3.39 -10.19
C TRP A 127 19.77 2.55 -9.07
N VAL A 128 19.81 1.23 -9.20
CA VAL A 128 19.31 0.30 -8.16
C VAL A 128 20.14 0.41 -6.89
N LEU A 129 21.47 0.58 -7.03
CA LEU A 129 22.37 0.79 -5.89
C LEU A 129 22.04 2.10 -5.15
N ALA A 130 21.87 3.20 -5.88
CA ALA A 130 21.53 4.49 -5.30
C ALA A 130 20.17 4.46 -4.58
N SER A 131 19.16 3.82 -5.19
CA SER A 131 17.85 3.59 -4.59
C SER A 131 17.97 2.79 -3.28
N GLY A 132 18.70 1.67 -3.30
CA GLY A 132 18.90 0.83 -2.12
C GLY A 132 19.58 1.55 -0.96
N ILE A 133 20.64 2.34 -1.24
CA ILE A 133 21.31 3.17 -0.22
C ILE A 133 20.31 4.18 0.35
N LEU A 134 19.58 4.90 -0.50
CA LEU A 134 18.63 5.91 -0.07
C LEU A 134 17.51 5.31 0.78
N SER A 135 16.91 4.19 0.33
CA SER A 135 15.87 3.49 1.08
C SER A 135 16.36 2.99 2.44
N ALA A 136 17.56 2.39 2.50
CA ALA A 136 18.14 1.93 3.76
C ALA A 136 18.38 3.10 4.73
N LEU A 137 18.94 4.22 4.25
CA LEU A 137 19.15 5.44 5.05
C LEU A 137 17.83 6.01 5.56
N VAL A 138 16.80 6.08 4.72
CA VAL A 138 15.47 6.56 5.11
C VAL A 138 14.89 5.67 6.20
N GLY A 139 14.98 4.34 6.07
CA GLY A 139 14.52 3.40 7.10
C GLY A 139 15.20 3.63 8.46
N VAL A 140 16.53 3.87 8.46
CA VAL A 140 17.28 4.19 9.67
C VAL A 140 16.88 5.54 10.26
N LEU A 141 16.71 6.59 9.43
CA LEU A 141 16.28 7.92 9.90
C LEU A 141 14.90 7.87 10.54
N ILE A 142 13.96 7.10 9.96
CA ILE A 142 12.64 6.89 10.56
C ILE A 142 12.77 6.24 11.94
N ALA A 143 13.63 5.22 12.07
CA ALA A 143 13.84 4.53 13.34
C ALA A 143 14.47 5.42 14.42
N ILE A 144 15.38 6.34 14.04
CA ILE A 144 16.00 7.28 14.97
C ILE A 144 15.00 8.34 15.45
N GLY A 145 14.11 8.84 14.58
CA GLY A 145 13.08 9.84 14.94
C GLY A 145 11.89 9.25 15.73
N TRP A 146 11.83 7.93 15.88
CA TRP A 146 10.74 7.26 16.61
C TRP A 146 10.86 7.48 18.14
N PRO A 147 9.74 7.66 18.87
CA PRO A 147 8.36 7.80 18.41
C PRO A 147 7.93 9.23 18.05
N GLY A 148 8.81 10.23 18.26
CA GLY A 148 8.48 11.66 18.16
C GLY A 148 7.90 12.07 16.81
N ASP A 149 8.52 11.64 15.72
CA ASP A 149 8.15 12.03 14.35
C ASP A 149 7.15 11.07 13.69
N SER A 150 6.61 10.10 14.44
CA SER A 150 5.75 9.03 13.89
C SER A 150 4.54 9.58 13.13
N PHE A 151 3.89 10.63 13.60
CA PHE A 151 2.73 11.22 12.93
C PHE A 151 3.10 11.84 11.59
N LEU A 152 4.21 12.58 11.53
CA LEU A 152 4.71 13.21 10.31
C LEU A 152 5.09 12.14 9.28
N LEU A 153 5.82 11.13 9.71
CA LEU A 153 6.30 10.07 8.83
C LEU A 153 5.16 9.27 8.20
N ILE A 154 4.16 8.89 8.99
CA ILE A 154 2.97 8.20 8.48
C ILE A 154 2.17 9.10 7.54
N ALA A 155 1.97 10.38 7.88
CA ALA A 155 1.23 11.31 7.04
C ALA A 155 1.91 11.52 5.68
N VAL A 156 3.24 11.72 5.67
CA VAL A 156 4.04 11.87 4.45
C VAL A 156 3.98 10.59 3.61
N TYR A 157 4.16 9.43 4.24
CA TYR A 157 4.07 8.14 3.55
C TYR A 157 2.71 7.93 2.89
N VAL A 158 1.62 8.17 3.63
CA VAL A 158 0.24 8.05 3.12
C VAL A 158 0.02 9.01 1.96
N GLY A 159 0.38 10.28 2.10
CA GLY A 159 0.21 11.28 1.06
C GLY A 159 0.96 10.93 -0.23
N ILE A 160 2.25 10.57 -0.14
CA ILE A 160 3.06 10.17 -1.29
C ILE A 160 2.52 8.88 -1.92
N SER A 161 2.11 7.90 -1.11
CA SER A 161 1.55 6.63 -1.60
C SER A 161 0.25 6.85 -2.36
N MET A 162 -0.62 7.74 -1.88
CA MET A 162 -1.87 8.09 -2.57
C MET A 162 -1.60 8.86 -3.87
N ILE A 163 -0.67 9.81 -3.87
CA ILE A 163 -0.29 10.55 -5.08
C ILE A 163 0.26 9.60 -6.15
N SER A 164 1.24 8.76 -5.80
CA SER A 164 1.84 7.81 -6.73
C SER A 164 0.83 6.78 -7.23
N GLY A 165 -0.04 6.26 -6.37
CA GLY A 165 -1.11 5.35 -6.72
C GLY A 165 -2.18 6.00 -7.62
N GLY A 166 -2.50 7.27 -7.40
CA GLY A 166 -3.39 8.07 -8.25
C GLY A 166 -2.81 8.27 -9.65
N ILE A 167 -1.54 8.69 -9.74
CA ILE A 167 -0.82 8.86 -11.02
C ILE A 167 -0.80 7.52 -11.78
N TRP A 168 -0.45 6.41 -11.11
CA TRP A 168 -0.41 5.10 -11.73
C TRP A 168 -1.76 4.70 -12.34
N ARG A 169 -2.87 4.92 -11.63
CA ARG A 169 -4.23 4.63 -12.13
C ARG A 169 -4.58 5.47 -13.34
N ILE A 170 -4.20 6.75 -13.36
CA ILE A 170 -4.42 7.65 -14.49
C ILE A 170 -3.63 7.14 -15.71
N VAL A 171 -2.34 6.86 -15.56
CA VAL A 171 -1.49 6.34 -16.65
C VAL A 171 -2.04 5.04 -17.19
N MET A 172 -2.44 4.10 -16.33
CA MET A 172 -3.05 2.83 -16.73
C MET A 172 -4.38 3.02 -17.47
N SER A 173 -5.22 3.98 -17.05
CA SER A 173 -6.46 4.30 -17.76
C SER A 173 -6.19 4.75 -19.20
N PHE A 174 -5.18 5.61 -19.43
CA PHE A 174 -4.81 6.03 -20.77
C PHE A 174 -4.20 4.88 -21.59
N ALA A 175 -3.38 4.03 -20.98
CA ALA A 175 -2.81 2.86 -21.66
C ALA A 175 -3.90 1.88 -22.15
N ILE A 176 -4.91 1.61 -21.32
CA ILE A 176 -6.05 0.75 -21.68
C ILE A 176 -6.85 1.37 -22.84
N ARG A 177 -7.12 2.68 -22.81
CA ARG A 177 -7.84 3.38 -23.89
C ARG A 177 -7.09 3.31 -25.21
N ASN A 178 -5.78 3.55 -25.19
CA ASN A 178 -4.95 3.50 -26.41
C ASN A 178 -4.87 2.07 -26.98
N ALA A 179 -4.77 1.06 -26.12
CA ALA A 179 -4.77 -0.34 -26.56
C ALA A 179 -6.10 -0.74 -27.21
N ALA A 180 -7.23 -0.32 -26.64
CA ALA A 180 -8.56 -0.57 -27.20
C ALA A 180 -8.73 0.11 -28.56
N ALA A 181 -8.31 1.37 -28.72
CA ALA A 181 -8.36 2.10 -29.99
C ALA A 181 -7.47 1.44 -31.08
N ALA A 182 -6.31 0.91 -30.71
CA ALA A 182 -5.41 0.22 -31.64
C ALA A 182 -5.96 -1.13 -32.11
N GLN A 183 -6.80 -1.81 -31.31
CA GLN A 183 -7.47 -3.05 -31.70
C GLN A 183 -8.60 -2.80 -32.70
N THR A 184 -9.41 -1.77 -32.49
CA THR A 184 -10.48 -1.40 -33.45
C THR A 184 -9.94 -0.96 -34.79
N ALA A 185 -8.80 -0.29 -34.84
CA ALA A 185 -8.14 0.10 -36.10
C ALA A 185 -7.57 -1.08 -36.91
N LYS A 186 -7.40 -2.27 -36.30
CA LYS A 186 -6.90 -3.48 -37.00
C LYS A 186 -8.01 -4.39 -37.49
N THR A 187 -9.24 -4.19 -37.04
CA THR A 187 -10.41 -5.06 -37.36
C THR A 187 -11.40 -4.40 -38.31
N GLY A 188 -11.24 -3.13 -38.65
CA GLY A 188 -11.96 -2.37 -39.68
C GLY A 188 -11.10 -2.12 -40.92
#